data_cd2ef3a0faacb55fe1236cd835a9d030
#
_entry.id   cd2ef3a0faacb55fe1236cd835a9d030
#
_cell.length_a   1.000
_cell.length_b   1.000
_cell.length_c   1.000
_cell.angle_alpha   90.00
_cell.angle_beta   90.00
_cell.angle_gamma   90.00
#
_symmetry.space_group_name_H-M   'P 1'
#
loop_
_entity.id
_entity.type
_entity.pdbx_description
1 polymer ?
#
loop_
_entity_poly.entity_id
_entity_poly.type
_entity_poly.pdbx_seq_one_letter_code
_entity_poly.pdbx_strand_id
1 'polypeptide(L)'
;MFQPTGPLLELAPKKVANARRNLAEAGLADFVDIRQGDARQTLRELGGLVDFVLIDGWPGGKGPSLARQIMEIVAPQIRVGGPVMNDNGEQDYLAYVRDPADGFRSMSLPLKGATEASIKVS
;
A
#
# COMPACT_ATOMS: atom_id res chain seq x y z
N MET A 1 -7.47 1.83 0.65
CA MET A 1 -7.00 2.52 -0.57
C MET A 1 -6.57 1.51 -1.61
N PHE A 2 -7.06 1.64 -2.82
CA PHE A 2 -6.72 0.74 -3.93
C PHE A 2 -5.83 1.47 -4.92
N GLN A 3 -4.66 0.88 -5.27
CA GLN A 3 -3.74 1.46 -6.25
C GLN A 3 -3.26 0.41 -7.24
N PRO A 4 -3.44 0.63 -8.55
CA PRO A 4 -2.76 -0.18 -9.56
C PRO A 4 -1.27 0.12 -9.54
N THR A 5 -0.44 -0.91 -9.66
CA THR A 5 1.02 -0.78 -9.61
C THR A 5 1.64 -0.80 -11.00
N GLY A 6 2.91 -0.35 -11.09
CA GLY A 6 3.63 -0.12 -12.34
C GLY A 6 3.63 -1.26 -13.37
N PRO A 7 3.93 -2.53 -13.00
CA PRO A 7 3.94 -3.63 -13.98
C PRO A 7 2.60 -3.91 -14.64
N LEU A 8 1.51 -3.35 -14.09
CA LEU A 8 0.16 -3.52 -14.60
C LEU A 8 -0.35 -2.26 -15.32
N LEU A 9 0.51 -1.31 -15.62
CA LEU A 9 0.12 -0.05 -16.25
C LEU A 9 -0.67 -0.22 -17.54
N GLU A 10 -0.33 -1.20 -18.35
CA GLU A 10 -1.08 -1.47 -19.60
C GLU A 10 -2.51 -1.92 -19.33
N LEU A 11 -2.73 -2.61 -18.22
CA LEU A 11 -4.05 -3.09 -17.79
C LEU A 11 -4.76 -2.12 -16.86
N ALA A 12 -4.03 -1.20 -16.26
CA ALA A 12 -4.53 -0.28 -15.25
C ALA A 12 -5.75 0.53 -15.72
N PRO A 13 -5.79 1.12 -16.94
CA PRO A 13 -6.97 1.86 -17.38
C PRO A 13 -8.25 1.05 -17.36
N LYS A 14 -8.21 -0.21 -17.81
CA LYS A 14 -9.37 -1.08 -17.78
C LYS A 14 -9.80 -1.45 -16.36
N LYS A 15 -8.85 -1.76 -15.51
CA LYS A 15 -9.12 -2.08 -14.10
C LYS A 15 -9.70 -0.88 -13.36
N VAL A 16 -9.14 0.30 -13.58
CA VAL A 16 -9.64 1.54 -13.00
C VAL A 16 -11.07 1.82 -13.46
N ALA A 17 -11.33 1.72 -14.75
CA ALA A 17 -12.67 1.94 -15.29
C ALA A 17 -13.69 0.94 -14.72
N ASN A 18 -13.33 -0.34 -14.62
CA ASN A 18 -14.19 -1.36 -14.03
C ASN A 18 -14.44 -1.10 -12.54
N ALA A 19 -13.41 -0.74 -11.79
CA ALA A 19 -13.55 -0.44 -10.37
C ALA A 19 -14.46 0.78 -10.14
N ARG A 20 -14.27 1.85 -10.93
CA ARG A 20 -15.12 3.04 -10.85
C ARG A 20 -16.58 2.73 -11.16
N ARG A 21 -16.82 1.93 -12.20
CA ARG A 21 -18.17 1.50 -12.56
C ARG A 21 -18.81 0.68 -11.44
N ASN A 22 -18.09 -0.31 -10.92
CA ASN A 22 -18.60 -1.17 -9.85
C ASN A 22 -18.91 -0.38 -8.58
N LEU A 23 -18.07 0.59 -8.23
CA LEU A 23 -18.30 1.46 -7.07
C LEU A 23 -19.49 2.37 -7.28
N ALA A 24 -19.67 2.89 -8.49
CA ALA A 24 -20.84 3.72 -8.82
C ALA A 24 -22.12 2.90 -8.73
N GLU A 25 -22.13 1.67 -9.26
CA GLU A 25 -23.28 0.76 -9.17
C GLU A 25 -23.61 0.40 -7.73
N ALA A 26 -22.60 0.28 -6.87
CA ALA A 26 -22.78 -0.01 -5.44
C ALA A 26 -23.14 1.22 -4.60
N GLY A 27 -23.17 2.41 -5.19
CA GLY A 27 -23.43 3.66 -4.46
C GLY A 27 -22.26 4.12 -3.60
N LEU A 28 -21.03 3.66 -3.87
CA LEU A 28 -19.86 3.92 -3.04
C LEU A 28 -18.85 4.86 -3.70
N ALA A 29 -19.16 5.43 -4.86
CA ALA A 29 -18.21 6.25 -5.61
C ALA A 29 -17.68 7.45 -4.82
N ASP A 30 -18.49 8.07 -3.98
CA ASP A 30 -18.11 9.24 -3.19
C ASP A 30 -17.19 8.88 -2.01
N PHE A 31 -17.09 7.60 -1.66
CA PHE A 31 -16.28 7.15 -0.52
C PHE A 31 -14.92 6.61 -0.94
N VAL A 32 -14.64 6.48 -2.24
CA VAL A 32 -13.43 5.85 -2.75
C VAL A 32 -12.76 6.74 -3.78
N ASP A 33 -11.49 7.02 -3.57
CA ASP A 33 -10.64 7.74 -4.51
C ASP A 33 -9.71 6.73 -5.19
N ILE A 34 -9.97 6.44 -6.45
CA ILE A 34 -9.13 5.56 -7.26
C ILE A 34 -8.17 6.41 -8.06
N ARG A 35 -6.88 6.20 -7.83
CA ARG A 35 -5.81 6.94 -8.50
C ARG A 35 -5.11 6.03 -9.49
N GLN A 36 -5.22 6.37 -10.77
CA GLN A 36 -4.53 5.68 -11.84
C GLN A 36 -3.10 6.18 -11.95
N GLY A 37 -2.16 5.28 -12.12
CA GLY A 37 -0.76 5.61 -12.36
C GLY A 37 0.20 4.90 -11.40
N ASP A 38 1.44 5.38 -11.38
CA ASP A 38 2.48 4.85 -10.51
C ASP A 38 2.21 5.28 -9.06
N ALA A 39 2.06 4.31 -8.17
CA ALA A 39 1.79 4.56 -6.75
C ALA A 39 2.87 5.43 -6.09
N ARG A 40 4.12 5.35 -6.57
CA ARG A 40 5.21 6.20 -6.06
C ARG A 40 4.98 7.68 -6.32
N GLN A 41 4.12 8.02 -7.26
CA GLN A 41 3.73 9.40 -7.57
C GLN A 41 2.35 9.73 -7.00
N THR A 42 1.38 8.83 -7.17
CA THR A 42 -0.01 9.10 -6.82
C THR A 42 -0.26 9.12 -5.30
N LEU A 43 0.60 8.49 -4.51
CA LEU A 43 0.45 8.39 -3.06
C LEU A 43 1.23 9.46 -2.27
N ARG A 44 1.89 10.39 -2.94
CA ARG A 44 2.67 11.42 -2.25
C ARG A 44 1.84 12.36 -1.40
N GLU A 45 0.62 12.61 -1.80
CA GLU A 45 -0.31 13.47 -1.06
C GLU A 45 -1.65 12.75 -0.92
N LEU A 46 -1.97 12.34 0.30
CA LEU A 46 -3.20 11.62 0.60
C LEU A 46 -4.30 12.53 1.18
N GLY A 47 -3.98 13.80 1.40
CA GLY A 47 -4.97 14.77 1.88
C GLY A 47 -5.23 14.73 3.37
N GLY A 48 -4.43 14.01 4.13
CA GLY A 48 -4.56 13.88 5.58
C GLY A 48 -3.96 12.56 6.05
N LEU A 49 -4.05 12.30 7.35
CA LEU A 49 -3.54 11.06 7.92
C LEU A 49 -4.48 9.90 7.59
N VAL A 50 -3.89 8.78 7.20
CA VAL A 50 -4.62 7.54 6.93
C VAL A 50 -4.62 6.63 8.15
N ASP A 51 -5.70 5.88 8.31
CA ASP A 51 -5.93 5.00 9.45
C ASP A 51 -5.44 3.58 9.23
N PHE A 52 -5.38 3.15 7.96
CA PHE A 52 -5.02 1.78 7.60
C PHE A 52 -4.42 1.76 6.18
N VAL A 53 -3.41 0.93 5.99
CA VAL A 53 -2.79 0.72 4.66
C VAL A 53 -2.71 -0.78 4.38
N LEU A 54 -3.15 -1.16 3.19
CA LEU A 54 -2.94 -2.50 2.66
C LEU A 54 -2.07 -2.38 1.40
N ILE A 55 -0.91 -3.03 1.45
CA ILE A 55 -0.02 -3.10 0.31
C ILE A 55 -0.16 -4.47 -0.34
N ASP A 56 -0.62 -4.48 -1.57
CA ASP A 56 -0.79 -5.69 -2.37
C ASP A 56 -0.14 -5.42 -3.73
N GLY A 57 1.18 -5.60 -3.78
CA GLY A 57 1.97 -5.33 -4.96
C GLY A 57 2.65 -6.59 -5.49
N TRP A 58 3.20 -6.49 -6.68
CA TRP A 58 3.95 -7.58 -7.29
C TRP A 58 5.41 -7.52 -6.83
N PRO A 59 5.96 -8.63 -6.36
CA PRO A 59 7.39 -8.73 -6.15
C PRO A 59 8.12 -8.74 -7.48
N GLY A 60 9.32 -8.20 -7.49
CA GLY A 60 10.19 -8.26 -8.65
C GLY A 60 10.81 -6.92 -9.03
N GLY A 61 11.75 -7.00 -9.96
CA GLY A 61 12.53 -5.84 -10.39
C GLY A 61 13.89 -5.76 -9.70
N LYS A 62 14.73 -4.88 -10.21
CA LYS A 62 16.04 -4.59 -9.64
C LYS A 62 15.96 -3.36 -8.72
N GLY A 63 16.78 -3.34 -7.69
CA GLY A 63 16.83 -2.24 -6.74
C GLY A 63 15.82 -2.37 -5.62
N PRO A 64 15.45 -1.27 -4.94
CA PRO A 64 14.48 -1.30 -3.86
C PRO A 64 13.13 -1.84 -4.32
N SER A 65 12.50 -2.66 -3.50
CA SER A 65 11.17 -3.20 -3.82
C SER A 65 10.14 -2.07 -3.91
N LEU A 66 9.11 -2.29 -4.71
CA LEU A 66 8.02 -1.32 -4.82
C LEU A 66 7.32 -1.13 -3.46
N ALA A 67 7.14 -2.21 -2.70
CA ALA A 67 6.54 -2.15 -1.37
C ALA A 67 7.36 -1.25 -0.43
N ARG A 68 8.68 -1.37 -0.43
CA ARG A 68 9.57 -0.51 0.36
C ARG A 68 9.44 0.96 -0.04
N GLN A 69 9.45 1.24 -1.34
CA GLN A 69 9.32 2.59 -1.85
C GLN A 69 7.97 3.22 -1.49
N ILE A 70 6.89 2.45 -1.65
CA ILE A 70 5.54 2.90 -1.25
C ILE A 70 5.51 3.17 0.25
N MET A 71 6.05 2.27 1.05
CA MET A 71 6.04 2.41 2.51
C MET A 71 6.75 3.69 2.97
N GLU A 72 7.89 3.99 2.39
CA GLU A 72 8.63 5.22 2.69
C GLU A 72 7.81 6.49 2.35
N ILE A 73 7.02 6.44 1.29
CA ILE A 73 6.17 7.55 0.87
C ILE A 73 4.96 7.72 1.79
N VAL A 74 4.31 6.62 2.18
CA VAL A 74 3.08 6.69 2.96
C VAL A 74 3.32 6.76 4.47
N ALA A 75 4.46 6.30 4.96
CA ALA A 75 4.74 6.22 6.41
C ALA A 75 4.48 7.55 7.14
N PRO A 76 4.94 8.71 6.64
CA PRO A 76 4.66 9.99 7.29
C PRO A 76 3.17 10.37 7.30
N GLN A 77 2.39 9.75 6.43
CA GLN A 77 0.97 10.05 6.25
C GLN A 77 0.06 9.06 6.99
N ILE A 78 0.65 8.12 7.73
CA ILE A 78 -0.09 7.16 8.56
C ILE A 78 -0.19 7.73 9.97
N ARG A 79 -1.40 7.70 10.56
CA ARG A 79 -1.54 8.09 11.96
C ARG A 79 -0.79 7.12 12.88
N VAL A 80 -0.33 7.60 14.01
CA VAL A 80 0.21 6.73 15.08
C VAL A 80 -0.91 5.79 15.53
N GLY A 81 -0.59 4.50 15.65
CA GLY A 81 -1.56 3.44 15.90
C GLY A 81 -2.18 2.87 14.62
N GLY A 82 -1.86 3.42 13.44
CA GLY A 82 -2.36 2.93 12.17
C GLY A 82 -1.69 1.63 11.74
N PRO A 83 -2.46 0.57 11.45
CA PRO A 83 -1.90 -0.68 10.96
C PRO A 83 -1.58 -0.64 9.47
N VAL A 84 -0.57 -1.42 9.09
CA VAL A 84 -0.19 -1.66 7.70
C VAL A 84 -0.08 -3.17 7.48
N MET A 85 -0.71 -3.66 6.44
CA MET A 85 -0.63 -5.05 6.04
C MET A 85 0.06 -5.14 4.68
N ASN A 86 0.99 -6.08 4.55
CA ASN A 86 1.66 -6.34 3.27
C ASN A 86 1.69 -7.85 3.02
N ASP A 87 1.10 -8.24 1.91
CA ASP A 87 1.14 -9.62 1.44
C ASP A 87 2.45 -9.84 0.68
N ASN A 88 3.21 -10.90 1.02
CA ASN A 88 4.51 -11.22 0.43
C ASN A 88 5.58 -10.12 0.65
N GLY A 89 5.83 -9.77 1.89
CA GLY A 89 6.86 -8.79 2.24
C GLY A 89 8.25 -9.18 1.75
N GLU A 90 8.86 -8.35 0.93
CA GLU A 90 10.23 -8.51 0.48
C GLU A 90 11.21 -8.14 1.59
N GLN A 91 12.44 -8.64 1.51
CA GLN A 91 13.43 -8.48 2.60
C GLN A 91 13.69 -7.01 2.97
N ASP A 92 13.79 -6.13 2.00
CA ASP A 92 14.03 -4.70 2.25
C ASP A 92 12.83 -4.02 2.90
N TYR A 93 11.60 -4.43 2.56
CA TYR A 93 10.40 -3.99 3.24
C TYR A 93 10.37 -4.46 4.69
N LEU A 94 10.65 -5.76 4.92
CA LEU A 94 10.70 -6.33 6.27
C LEU A 94 11.77 -5.65 7.12
N ALA A 95 12.94 -5.37 6.56
CA ALA A 95 14.01 -4.66 7.26
C ALA A 95 13.54 -3.28 7.73
N TYR A 96 12.76 -2.59 6.91
CA TYR A 96 12.21 -1.27 7.24
C TYR A 96 11.19 -1.34 8.39
N VAL A 97 10.16 -2.17 8.25
CA VAL A 97 9.06 -2.20 9.23
C VAL A 97 9.43 -2.88 10.54
N ARG A 98 10.50 -3.68 10.54
CA ARG A 98 11.00 -4.36 11.74
C ARG A 98 12.09 -3.59 12.47
N ASP A 99 12.62 -2.53 11.87
CA ASP A 99 13.58 -1.66 12.55
C ASP A 99 12.83 -0.67 13.45
N PRO A 100 13.05 -0.71 14.76
CA PRO A 100 12.38 0.21 15.67
C PRO A 100 12.66 1.70 15.37
N ALA A 101 13.80 2.00 14.75
CA ALA A 101 14.16 3.36 14.38
C ALA A 101 13.23 3.96 13.32
N ASP A 102 12.57 3.12 12.53
CA ASP A 102 11.65 3.57 11.49
C ASP A 102 10.21 3.80 12.02
N GLY A 103 9.99 3.60 13.30
CA GLY A 103 8.74 3.97 13.94
C GLY A 103 7.61 2.96 13.85
N PHE A 104 7.93 1.70 13.54
CA PHE A 104 6.97 0.62 13.44
C PHE A 104 7.29 -0.54 14.37
N ARG A 105 6.25 -1.28 14.74
CA ARG A 105 6.33 -2.63 15.30
C ARG A 105 5.71 -3.58 14.31
N SER A 106 6.33 -4.72 14.07
CA SER A 106 5.92 -5.59 12.97
C SER A 106 6.07 -7.05 13.33
N MET A 107 5.16 -7.87 12.78
CA MET A 107 5.20 -9.32 12.93
C MET A 107 4.65 -10.01 11.68
N SER A 108 5.12 -11.21 11.43
CA SER A 108 4.59 -12.06 10.38
C SER A 108 3.37 -12.83 10.87
N LEU A 109 2.31 -12.85 10.06
CA LEU A 109 1.12 -13.66 10.29
C LEU A 109 1.08 -14.81 9.29
N PRO A 110 0.66 -16.03 9.70
CA PRO A 110 0.61 -17.19 8.82
C PRO A 110 -0.64 -17.17 7.93
N LEU A 111 -0.80 -16.11 7.16
CA LEU A 111 -1.90 -15.93 6.21
C LEU A 111 -1.33 -15.95 4.81
N LYS A 112 -1.91 -16.74 3.90
CA LYS A 112 -1.47 -16.86 2.50
C LYS A 112 0.05 -17.05 2.34
N GLY A 113 0.64 -17.92 3.15
CA GLY A 113 2.08 -18.07 3.19
C GLY A 113 2.76 -17.15 4.18
N ALA A 114 2.71 -15.84 3.98
CA ALA A 114 3.19 -14.87 4.97
C ALA A 114 2.61 -13.49 4.68
N THR A 115 1.95 -12.92 5.66
CA THR A 115 1.48 -11.53 5.65
C THR A 115 2.18 -10.78 6.78
N GLU A 116 2.83 -9.70 6.45
CA GLU A 116 3.46 -8.85 7.47
C GLU A 116 2.45 -7.83 7.97
N ALA A 117 2.24 -7.84 9.27
CA ALA A 117 1.37 -6.87 9.95
C ALA A 117 2.23 -5.92 10.77
N SER A 118 2.11 -4.64 10.50
CA SER A 118 2.87 -3.59 11.15
C SER A 118 1.94 -2.56 11.77
N ILE A 119 2.39 -1.91 12.83
CA ILE A 119 1.66 -0.79 13.43
C ILE A 119 2.62 0.37 13.64
N LYS A 120 2.18 1.57 13.28
CA LYS A 120 2.97 2.77 13.52
C LYS A 120 2.91 3.15 14.99
N VAL A 121 4.09 3.28 15.62
CA VAL A 121 4.20 3.60 17.07
C VAL A 121 4.82 4.97 17.33
N SER A 122 5.42 5.57 16.31
CA SER A 122 5.99 6.91 16.45
C SER A 122 6.06 7.71 15.16
#